data_a5bcc4bfdac825630d34ebfeb0effa1c
#
_entry.id   a5bcc4bfdac825630d34ebfeb0effa1c
#
_cell.length_a   1.000
_cell.length_b   1.000
_cell.length_c   1.000
_cell.angle_alpha   90.00
_cell.angle_beta   90.00
_cell.angle_gamma   90.00
#
_symmetry.space_group_name_H-M   'P 1'
#
loop_
_entity.id
_entity.type
_entity.pdbx_description
1 polymer ?
#
loop_
_entity_poly.entity_id
_entity_poly.type
_entity_poly.pdbx_seq_one_letter_code
_entity_poly.pdbx_strand_id
1 'polypeptide(L)'
;MSKGNLLKSSLVALLLFGGVLSAEAEVIKIGYIDPLSGPFGSTGDAGVKHFRYAAEEINAAGGMGGMQVEVVAFDNKINPKESLVQLQKAIDQGVRFIAQGNGSSVANALTDAIAKHNKRNPGEEVLFLNYAAVDPALTNKKCNYWHFRFDAHVDMKMAGLTDWLRDQKDIKSAYILAQDYSYGRAFTAAAKSMIEEKRPDIKIVGAELHPIGKVKDFTPYVQKMMSAKADVVFTGNWGTDMTLLVKAANASGHTVPYLTFYGGGLGAPTAMGQSAVGLVKQITEFHENIEASEKQMARVDDFEKTNSLDYYYERVFTLMNMLDKAVDAVGSVDVPKVAAELEGMTYETPYGEVTMRADDHQLMQPLYISTFSEGVARDVENTGYGFKTDITIPAAATETPTTCRMRRPS
;
A
#
# COMPACT_ATOMS: atom_id res chain seq x y z
N MET A 1 -89.18 12.06 45.22
CA MET A 1 -88.75 10.73 44.83
C MET A 1 -88.40 10.75 43.37
N SER A 2 -87.14 10.87 43.00
CA SER A 2 -86.63 10.60 41.66
C SER A 2 -85.11 10.40 41.70
N LYS A 3 -84.75 9.23 41.31
CA LYS A 3 -83.36 8.78 41.30
C LYS A 3 -82.69 9.27 40.05
N GLY A 4 -81.60 10.08 40.15
CA GLY A 4 -80.76 10.46 39.07
C GLY A 4 -79.66 9.47 38.85
N ASN A 5 -79.53 8.94 37.62
CA ASN A 5 -78.46 8.08 37.18
C ASN A 5 -77.24 8.92 36.69
N LEU A 6 -76.10 8.76 37.33
CA LEU A 6 -74.83 9.27 36.83
C LEU A 6 -74.20 8.23 35.83
N LEU A 7 -74.13 8.64 34.56
CA LEU A 7 -73.29 7.96 33.58
C LEU A 7 -71.82 8.34 33.82
N LYS A 8 -70.98 7.34 34.11
CA LYS A 8 -69.53 7.48 34.11
C LYS A 8 -69.02 7.21 32.69
N SER A 9 -68.52 8.23 32.02
CA SER A 9 -67.79 8.08 30.76
C SER A 9 -66.38 7.75 31.07
N SER A 10 -65.96 6.51 30.76
CA SER A 10 -64.56 6.08 30.83
C SER A 10 -63.86 6.47 29.52
N LEU A 11 -62.92 7.41 29.61
CA LEU A 11 -62.07 7.81 28.53
C LEU A 11 -60.89 6.77 28.47
N VAL A 12 -60.86 5.90 27.45
CA VAL A 12 -59.75 5.00 27.17
C VAL A 12 -58.72 5.78 26.34
N ALA A 13 -57.61 6.16 26.99
CA ALA A 13 -56.46 6.74 26.31
C ALA A 13 -55.66 5.62 25.62
N LEU A 14 -55.75 5.56 24.31
CA LEU A 14 -54.94 4.65 23.48
C LEU A 14 -53.50 5.22 23.37
N LEU A 15 -52.58 4.72 24.18
CA LEU A 15 -51.15 4.99 24.05
C LEU A 15 -50.60 4.24 22.82
N LEU A 16 -50.44 4.95 21.70
CA LEU A 16 -49.68 4.49 20.56
C LEU A 16 -48.19 4.50 20.95
N PHE A 17 -47.65 3.34 21.37
CA PHE A 17 -46.23 3.10 21.40
C PHE A 17 -45.73 3.00 19.94
N GLY A 18 -45.29 4.12 19.38
CA GLY A 18 -44.49 4.13 18.17
C GLY A 18 -43.15 3.49 18.46
N GLY A 19 -43.00 2.20 18.16
CA GLY A 19 -41.70 1.54 18.14
C GLY A 19 -40.84 2.24 17.08
N VAL A 20 -39.85 3.00 17.54
CA VAL A 20 -38.74 3.45 16.69
C VAL A 20 -37.99 2.17 16.37
N LEU A 21 -38.26 1.58 15.21
CA LEU A 21 -37.34 0.63 14.59
C LEU A 21 -36.03 1.41 14.37
N SER A 22 -35.07 1.24 15.26
CA SER A 22 -33.69 1.62 14.98
C SER A 22 -33.29 0.83 13.75
N ALA A 23 -33.32 1.45 12.57
CA ALA A 23 -32.60 0.92 11.42
C ALA A 23 -31.17 0.74 11.90
N GLU A 24 -30.68 -0.51 11.93
CA GLU A 24 -29.28 -0.79 12.16
C GLU A 24 -28.52 0.02 11.12
N ALA A 25 -27.66 0.94 11.57
CA ALA A 25 -26.92 1.80 10.66
C ALA A 25 -26.11 0.89 9.72
N GLU A 26 -26.28 1.06 8.41
CA GLU A 26 -25.55 0.30 7.42
C GLU A 26 -24.06 0.58 7.60
N VAL A 27 -23.23 -0.49 7.71
CA VAL A 27 -21.80 -0.41 7.97
C VAL A 27 -21.05 -0.84 6.71
N ILE A 28 -20.18 0.04 6.22
CA ILE A 28 -19.26 -0.29 5.12
C ILE A 28 -18.12 -1.13 5.67
N LYS A 29 -18.00 -2.36 5.17
CA LYS A 29 -16.90 -3.25 5.54
C LYS A 29 -15.77 -3.21 4.52
N ILE A 30 -14.56 -2.87 4.98
CA ILE A 30 -13.32 -3.00 4.22
C ILE A 30 -12.65 -4.31 4.62
N GLY A 31 -12.58 -5.27 3.72
CA GLY A 31 -11.91 -6.54 3.95
C GLY A 31 -10.40 -6.42 3.72
N TYR A 32 -9.62 -6.40 4.78
CA TYR A 32 -8.16 -6.35 4.72
C TYR A 32 -7.60 -7.76 4.65
N ILE A 33 -7.07 -8.19 3.49
CA ILE A 33 -6.56 -9.55 3.25
C ILE A 33 -5.04 -9.51 3.07
N ASP A 34 -4.29 -9.60 4.17
CA ASP A 34 -2.82 -9.52 4.16
C ASP A 34 -2.19 -10.45 5.21
N PRO A 35 -0.85 -10.65 5.22
CA PRO A 35 -0.22 -11.53 6.21
C PRO A 35 -0.28 -10.90 7.60
N LEU A 36 -1.02 -11.52 8.51
CA LEU A 36 -1.09 -11.14 9.93
C LEU A 36 -0.27 -12.09 10.81
N SER A 37 0.35 -13.09 10.22
CA SER A 37 1.21 -14.06 10.90
C SER A 37 2.43 -14.43 10.04
N GLY A 38 3.39 -15.14 10.66
CA GLY A 38 4.62 -15.58 10.00
C GLY A 38 5.64 -14.46 9.76
N PRO A 39 6.60 -14.64 8.83
CA PRO A 39 7.72 -13.71 8.63
C PRO A 39 7.33 -12.28 8.23
N PHE A 40 6.15 -12.09 7.68
CA PHE A 40 5.63 -10.79 7.23
C PHE A 40 4.45 -10.29 8.09
N GLY A 41 4.20 -10.91 9.25
CA GLY A 41 3.11 -10.54 10.14
C GLY A 41 3.19 -9.09 10.61
N SER A 42 4.37 -8.57 10.91
CA SER A 42 4.57 -7.17 11.27
C SER A 42 4.20 -6.20 10.14
N THR A 43 4.47 -6.58 8.89
CA THR A 43 4.10 -5.77 7.72
C THR A 43 2.58 -5.68 7.55
N GLY A 44 1.88 -6.80 7.75
CA GLY A 44 0.42 -6.82 7.72
C GLY A 44 -0.23 -6.12 8.92
N ASP A 45 0.36 -6.27 10.13
CA ASP A 45 -0.10 -5.55 11.33
C ASP A 45 0.03 -4.03 11.14
N ALA A 46 1.14 -3.57 10.59
CA ALA A 46 1.30 -2.16 10.24
C ALA A 46 0.21 -1.68 9.28
N GLY A 47 -0.06 -2.44 8.21
CA GLY A 47 -1.10 -2.09 7.24
C GLY A 47 -2.49 -2.00 7.88
N VAL A 48 -2.91 -3.00 8.65
CA VAL A 48 -4.25 -2.99 9.27
C VAL A 48 -4.43 -1.85 10.27
N LYS A 49 -3.37 -1.45 10.98
CA LYS A 49 -3.39 -0.28 11.88
C LYS A 49 -3.66 1.01 11.10
N HIS A 50 -2.98 1.21 9.96
CA HIS A 50 -3.22 2.37 9.09
C HIS A 50 -4.66 2.39 8.54
N PHE A 51 -5.19 1.26 8.09
CA PHE A 51 -6.58 1.18 7.62
C PHE A 51 -7.59 1.47 8.73
N ARG A 52 -7.39 0.94 9.94
CA ARG A 52 -8.27 1.20 11.09
C ARG A 52 -8.24 2.65 11.50
N TYR A 53 -7.06 3.24 11.60
CA TYR A 53 -6.92 4.65 11.95
C TYR A 53 -7.57 5.56 10.90
N ALA A 54 -7.38 5.29 9.60
CA ALA A 54 -8.06 6.02 8.52
C ALA A 54 -9.60 5.86 8.59
N ALA A 55 -10.09 4.66 8.92
CA ALA A 55 -11.53 4.44 9.13
C ALA A 55 -12.06 5.22 10.34
N GLU A 56 -11.30 5.31 11.43
CA GLU A 56 -11.65 6.11 12.61
C GLU A 56 -11.73 7.60 12.28
N GLU A 57 -10.79 8.15 11.49
CA GLU A 57 -10.85 9.55 11.01
C GLU A 57 -12.11 9.80 10.17
N ILE A 58 -12.44 8.91 9.23
CA ILE A 58 -13.64 9.00 8.39
C ILE A 58 -14.91 8.92 9.25
N ASN A 59 -14.94 7.97 10.19
CA ASN A 59 -16.08 7.80 11.10
C ASN A 59 -16.30 9.04 12.00
N ALA A 60 -15.23 9.65 12.48
CA ALA A 60 -15.29 10.88 13.26
C ALA A 60 -15.76 12.07 12.43
N ALA A 61 -15.52 12.07 11.12
CA ALA A 61 -15.99 13.08 10.18
C ALA A 61 -17.46 12.91 9.74
N GLY A 62 -18.12 11.82 10.14
CA GLY A 62 -19.52 11.54 9.80
C GLY A 62 -19.74 10.23 9.04
N GLY A 63 -18.67 9.50 8.76
CA GLY A 63 -18.70 8.24 8.01
C GLY A 63 -18.59 8.44 6.50
N MET A 64 -18.45 7.36 5.78
CA MET A 64 -18.36 7.29 4.32
C MET A 64 -19.76 7.21 3.73
N GLY A 65 -20.22 8.22 3.02
CA GLY A 65 -21.62 8.34 2.59
C GLY A 65 -22.61 8.37 3.77
N GLY A 66 -22.20 8.85 4.94
CA GLY A 66 -22.99 8.84 6.17
C GLY A 66 -23.04 7.49 6.90
N MET A 67 -22.34 6.47 6.39
CA MET A 67 -22.26 5.12 6.97
C MET A 67 -20.94 4.92 7.72
N GLN A 68 -20.96 4.19 8.83
CA GLN A 68 -19.75 3.84 9.56
C GLN A 68 -18.89 2.87 8.76
N VAL A 69 -17.58 2.99 8.86
CA VAL A 69 -16.60 2.12 8.21
C VAL A 69 -15.99 1.16 9.24
N GLU A 70 -15.99 -0.12 8.93
CA GLU A 70 -15.34 -1.19 9.71
C GLU A 70 -14.24 -1.89 8.89
N VAL A 71 -13.07 -2.08 9.46
CA VAL A 71 -11.98 -2.85 8.86
C VAL A 71 -11.96 -4.27 9.41
N VAL A 72 -12.31 -5.23 8.58
CA VAL A 72 -12.31 -6.66 8.90
C VAL A 72 -11.04 -7.30 8.36
N ALA A 73 -10.19 -7.82 9.24
CA ALA A 73 -8.88 -8.36 8.87
C ALA A 73 -8.90 -9.89 8.67
N PHE A 74 -8.23 -10.34 7.60
CA PHE A 74 -8.14 -11.74 7.18
C PHE A 74 -6.66 -12.11 6.94
N ASP A 75 -6.13 -13.06 7.70
CA ASP A 75 -4.74 -13.52 7.56
C ASP A 75 -4.59 -14.44 6.34
N ASN A 76 -3.87 -13.96 5.34
CA ASN A 76 -3.58 -14.73 4.12
C ASN A 76 -2.21 -15.44 4.17
N LYS A 77 -1.38 -15.22 5.21
CA LYS A 77 -0.05 -15.80 5.38
C LYS A 77 0.88 -15.60 4.16
N ILE A 78 0.65 -14.54 3.39
CA ILE A 78 1.30 -14.23 2.10
C ILE A 78 1.16 -15.38 1.07
N ASN A 79 0.11 -16.17 1.18
CA ASN A 79 -0.14 -17.35 0.34
C ASN A 79 -1.32 -17.09 -0.62
N PRO A 80 -1.13 -17.17 -1.95
CA PRO A 80 -2.20 -16.94 -2.93
C PRO A 80 -3.42 -17.85 -2.75
N LYS A 81 -3.23 -19.14 -2.40
CA LYS A 81 -4.36 -20.06 -2.19
C LYS A 81 -5.15 -19.71 -0.93
N GLU A 82 -4.45 -19.40 0.16
CA GLU A 82 -5.09 -18.94 1.39
C GLU A 82 -5.86 -17.64 1.15
N SER A 83 -5.29 -16.70 0.38
CA SER A 83 -5.95 -15.46 0.04
C SER A 83 -7.30 -15.65 -0.68
N LEU A 84 -7.42 -16.66 -1.53
CA LEU A 84 -8.70 -17.00 -2.17
C LEU A 84 -9.73 -17.55 -1.17
N VAL A 85 -9.29 -18.29 -0.16
CA VAL A 85 -10.15 -18.76 0.93
C VAL A 85 -10.63 -17.57 1.76
N GLN A 86 -9.73 -16.65 2.10
CA GLN A 86 -10.07 -15.46 2.87
C GLN A 86 -10.96 -14.49 2.06
N LEU A 87 -10.75 -14.35 0.76
CA LEU A 87 -11.63 -13.59 -0.14
C LEU A 87 -13.08 -14.12 -0.09
N GLN A 88 -13.25 -15.44 -0.21
CA GLN A 88 -14.59 -16.03 -0.13
C GLN A 88 -15.26 -15.75 1.20
N LYS A 89 -14.53 -15.91 2.32
CA LYS A 89 -15.05 -15.57 3.65
C LYS A 89 -15.45 -14.09 3.78
N ALA A 90 -14.68 -13.19 3.20
CA ALA A 90 -14.98 -11.77 3.20
C ALA A 90 -16.28 -11.49 2.43
N ILE A 91 -16.43 -12.08 1.22
CA ILE A 91 -17.63 -11.95 0.40
C ILE A 91 -18.86 -12.50 1.14
N ASP A 92 -18.75 -13.68 1.76
CA ASP A 92 -19.83 -14.30 2.54
C ASP A 92 -20.25 -13.46 3.74
N GLN A 93 -19.38 -12.58 4.26
CA GLN A 93 -19.66 -11.60 5.31
C GLN A 93 -20.20 -10.26 4.79
N GLY A 94 -20.51 -10.17 3.49
CA GLY A 94 -21.02 -8.96 2.86
C GLY A 94 -19.98 -7.90 2.54
N VAL A 95 -18.70 -8.22 2.62
CA VAL A 95 -17.61 -7.28 2.23
C VAL A 95 -17.65 -7.07 0.72
N ARG A 96 -17.59 -5.79 0.30
CA ARG A 96 -17.57 -5.39 -1.12
C ARG A 96 -16.29 -4.65 -1.52
N PHE A 97 -15.52 -4.14 -0.57
CA PHE A 97 -14.25 -3.46 -0.78
C PHE A 97 -13.12 -4.28 -0.16
N ILE A 98 -12.23 -4.80 -1.00
CA ILE A 98 -11.11 -5.66 -0.57
C ILE A 98 -9.81 -4.86 -0.68
N ALA A 99 -9.13 -4.65 0.45
CA ALA A 99 -7.81 -4.07 0.52
C ALA A 99 -6.74 -5.16 0.64
N GLN A 100 -5.69 -5.09 -0.19
CA GLN A 100 -4.53 -5.98 -0.11
C GLN A 100 -3.32 -5.28 -0.72
N GLY A 101 -2.13 -5.51 -0.17
CA GLY A 101 -0.90 -4.90 -0.68
C GLY A 101 0.30 -5.81 -0.63
N ASN A 102 0.45 -6.62 0.39
CA ASN A 102 1.66 -7.40 0.57
C ASN A 102 1.65 -8.67 -0.29
N GLY A 103 2.58 -8.70 -1.27
CA GLY A 103 2.79 -9.84 -2.14
C GLY A 103 2.02 -9.79 -3.47
N SER A 104 2.69 -9.37 -4.54
CA SER A 104 2.10 -9.25 -5.88
C SER A 104 1.57 -10.58 -6.44
N SER A 105 2.07 -11.74 -6.01
CA SER A 105 1.48 -13.03 -6.40
C SER A 105 0.10 -13.24 -5.78
N VAL A 106 -0.12 -12.72 -4.56
CA VAL A 106 -1.44 -12.67 -3.92
C VAL A 106 -2.37 -11.74 -4.69
N ALA A 107 -1.92 -10.50 -4.97
CA ALA A 107 -2.70 -9.53 -5.74
C ALA A 107 -3.12 -10.08 -7.11
N ASN A 108 -2.23 -10.76 -7.82
CA ASN A 108 -2.55 -11.41 -9.09
C ASN A 108 -3.70 -12.44 -8.93
N ALA A 109 -3.66 -13.27 -7.88
CA ALA A 109 -4.70 -14.27 -7.61
C ALA A 109 -6.04 -13.63 -7.24
N LEU A 110 -6.02 -12.59 -6.40
CA LEU A 110 -7.23 -11.85 -6.01
C LEU A 110 -7.85 -11.12 -7.20
N THR A 111 -7.06 -10.44 -8.03
CA THR A 111 -7.53 -9.75 -9.25
C THR A 111 -8.29 -10.72 -10.16
N ASP A 112 -7.71 -11.90 -10.44
CA ASP A 112 -8.34 -12.91 -11.27
C ASP A 112 -9.63 -13.49 -10.64
N ALA A 113 -9.65 -13.68 -9.33
CA ALA A 113 -10.78 -14.23 -8.60
C ALA A 113 -11.95 -13.26 -8.52
N ILE A 114 -11.67 -11.98 -8.20
CA ILE A 114 -12.67 -10.90 -8.13
C ILE A 114 -13.30 -10.67 -9.50
N ALA A 115 -12.51 -10.64 -10.57
CA ALA A 115 -13.06 -10.52 -11.92
C ALA A 115 -14.03 -11.67 -12.28
N LYS A 116 -13.71 -12.90 -11.88
CA LYS A 116 -14.58 -14.06 -12.08
C LYS A 116 -15.82 -14.00 -11.22
N HIS A 117 -15.69 -13.54 -9.96
CA HIS A 117 -16.82 -13.37 -9.05
C HIS A 117 -17.79 -12.34 -9.61
N ASN A 118 -17.34 -11.14 -9.96
CA ASN A 118 -18.16 -10.05 -10.45
C ASN A 118 -18.90 -10.41 -11.77
N LYS A 119 -18.21 -11.14 -12.65
CA LYS A 119 -18.87 -11.66 -13.87
C LYS A 119 -20.03 -12.63 -13.60
N ARG A 120 -19.95 -13.40 -12.50
CA ARG A 120 -20.94 -14.45 -12.18
C ARG A 120 -22.06 -13.97 -11.28
N ASN A 121 -21.85 -12.89 -10.55
CA ASN A 121 -22.73 -12.37 -9.51
C ASN A 121 -23.00 -10.87 -9.76
N PRO A 122 -23.72 -10.48 -10.84
CA PRO A 122 -24.10 -9.09 -11.05
C PRO A 122 -24.99 -8.60 -9.90
N GLY A 123 -24.66 -7.39 -9.37
CA GLY A 123 -25.29 -6.82 -8.18
C GLY A 123 -24.61 -7.19 -6.86
N GLU A 124 -23.59 -8.06 -6.90
CA GLU A 124 -22.77 -8.43 -5.76
C GLU A 124 -21.28 -8.20 -6.03
N GLU A 125 -20.98 -7.21 -6.86
CA GLU A 125 -19.60 -6.90 -7.26
C GLU A 125 -18.73 -6.55 -6.06
N VAL A 126 -17.43 -6.85 -6.23
CA VAL A 126 -16.37 -6.58 -5.26
C VAL A 126 -15.31 -5.71 -5.93
N LEU A 127 -14.82 -4.68 -5.24
CA LEU A 127 -13.74 -3.82 -5.69
C LEU A 127 -12.44 -4.21 -5.01
N PHE A 128 -11.36 -4.29 -5.76
CA PHE A 128 -10.02 -4.56 -5.25
C PHE A 128 -9.19 -3.28 -5.16
N LEU A 129 -8.85 -2.89 -3.94
CA LEU A 129 -8.07 -1.73 -3.58
C LEU A 129 -6.65 -2.17 -3.21
N ASN A 130 -5.75 -2.13 -4.18
CA ASN A 130 -4.36 -2.55 -4.03
C ASN A 130 -3.50 -1.39 -3.51
N TYR A 131 -3.07 -1.46 -2.26
CA TYR A 131 -2.30 -0.37 -1.66
C TYR A 131 -0.76 -0.53 -1.73
N ALA A 132 -0.21 -1.70 -2.12
CA ALA A 132 1.24 -1.91 -2.12
C ALA A 132 1.77 -3.04 -3.02
N ALA A 133 0.94 -3.77 -3.77
CA ALA A 133 1.41 -4.81 -4.69
C ALA A 133 1.78 -4.20 -6.04
N VAL A 134 3.07 -4.15 -6.33
CA VAL A 134 3.67 -3.30 -7.38
C VAL A 134 4.14 -4.06 -8.64
N ASP A 135 3.70 -5.30 -8.86
CA ASP A 135 3.92 -5.99 -10.14
C ASP A 135 3.29 -5.17 -11.29
N PRO A 136 4.07 -4.71 -12.29
CA PRO A 136 3.54 -3.91 -13.39
C PRO A 136 2.44 -4.60 -14.19
N ALA A 137 2.43 -5.92 -14.21
CA ALA A 137 1.43 -6.69 -14.95
C ALA A 137 -0.02 -6.37 -14.51
N LEU A 138 -0.22 -5.99 -13.23
CA LEU A 138 -1.55 -5.73 -12.64
C LEU A 138 -2.27 -4.53 -13.27
N THR A 139 -1.54 -3.53 -13.76
CA THR A 139 -2.09 -2.36 -14.48
C THR A 139 -1.64 -2.32 -15.94
N ASN A 140 -1.13 -3.44 -16.48
CA ASN A 140 -0.78 -3.64 -17.88
C ASN A 140 -1.52 -4.87 -18.43
N LYS A 141 -0.79 -5.93 -18.82
CA LYS A 141 -1.36 -7.12 -19.49
C LYS A 141 -2.42 -7.88 -18.69
N LYS A 142 -2.48 -7.69 -17.36
CA LYS A 142 -3.46 -8.28 -16.44
C LYS A 142 -4.41 -7.24 -15.86
N CYS A 143 -4.45 -6.05 -16.41
CA CYS A 143 -5.33 -5.00 -15.92
C CYS A 143 -6.79 -5.47 -15.92
N ASN A 144 -7.54 -4.99 -14.94
CA ASN A 144 -8.91 -5.38 -14.70
C ASN A 144 -9.69 -4.19 -14.17
N TYR A 145 -10.90 -3.96 -14.65
CA TYR A 145 -11.74 -2.84 -14.24
C TYR A 145 -11.98 -2.76 -12.73
N TRP A 146 -12.01 -3.90 -12.05
CA TRP A 146 -12.27 -3.99 -10.61
C TRP A 146 -11.04 -3.85 -9.72
N HIS A 147 -9.87 -3.52 -10.29
CA HIS A 147 -8.60 -3.37 -9.57
C HIS A 147 -8.09 -1.94 -9.67
N PHE A 148 -7.88 -1.29 -8.53
CA PHE A 148 -7.32 0.06 -8.39
C PHE A 148 -6.03 0.00 -7.58
N ARG A 149 -4.94 0.56 -8.10
CA ARG A 149 -3.63 0.55 -7.43
C ARG A 149 -3.21 1.92 -6.95
N PHE A 150 -2.88 2.02 -5.66
CA PHE A 150 -2.52 3.26 -4.98
C PHE A 150 -1.03 3.42 -4.70
N ASP A 151 -0.18 2.44 -5.01
CA ASP A 151 1.28 2.56 -4.99
C ASP A 151 1.85 2.61 -6.42
N ALA A 152 2.94 3.33 -6.65
CA ALA A 152 3.65 3.33 -7.91
C ALA A 152 4.27 1.95 -8.18
N HIS A 153 4.10 1.44 -9.40
CA HIS A 153 4.62 0.10 -9.72
C HIS A 153 6.12 0.09 -10.01
N VAL A 154 6.66 -1.12 -10.16
CA VAL A 154 8.10 -1.36 -10.35
C VAL A 154 8.70 -0.47 -11.42
N ASP A 155 8.09 -0.36 -12.60
CA ASP A 155 8.71 0.39 -13.71
C ASP A 155 8.76 1.90 -13.41
N MET A 156 7.75 2.46 -12.72
CA MET A 156 7.73 3.87 -12.29
C MET A 156 8.87 4.13 -11.28
N LYS A 157 8.95 3.32 -10.24
CA LYS A 157 10.00 3.45 -9.20
C LYS A 157 11.40 3.17 -9.76
N MET A 158 11.54 2.15 -10.60
CA MET A 158 12.83 1.81 -11.21
C MET A 158 13.31 2.90 -12.18
N ALA A 159 12.40 3.54 -12.92
CA ALA A 159 12.73 4.67 -13.76
C ALA A 159 13.38 5.80 -12.96
N GLY A 160 12.81 6.16 -11.80
CA GLY A 160 13.38 7.17 -10.90
C GLY A 160 14.77 6.78 -10.37
N LEU A 161 14.94 5.55 -9.87
CA LEU A 161 16.24 5.09 -9.36
C LEU A 161 17.30 5.03 -10.45
N THR A 162 16.95 4.63 -11.65
CA THR A 162 17.91 4.57 -12.77
C THR A 162 18.19 5.95 -13.37
N ASP A 163 17.28 6.92 -13.25
CA ASP A 163 17.56 8.31 -13.56
C ASP A 163 18.54 8.92 -12.56
N TRP A 164 18.39 8.66 -11.26
CA TRP A 164 19.38 9.03 -10.27
C TRP A 164 20.76 8.40 -10.58
N LEU A 165 20.78 7.11 -10.96
CA LEU A 165 22.02 6.38 -11.30
C LEU A 165 22.75 7.01 -12.50
N ARG A 166 22.04 7.68 -13.42
CA ARG A 166 22.61 8.33 -14.62
C ARG A 166 23.70 9.34 -14.27
N ASP A 167 23.51 10.02 -13.14
CA ASP A 167 24.44 11.06 -12.69
C ASP A 167 25.59 10.55 -11.82
N GLN A 168 25.55 9.28 -11.41
CA GLN A 168 26.58 8.64 -10.58
C GLN A 168 27.73 8.10 -11.43
N LYS A 169 28.65 8.97 -11.84
CA LYS A 169 29.74 8.63 -12.80
C LYS A 169 30.76 7.61 -12.27
N ASP A 170 30.91 7.52 -10.95
CA ASP A 170 31.86 6.61 -10.31
C ASP A 170 31.33 5.16 -10.19
N ILE A 171 30.01 4.95 -10.32
CA ILE A 171 29.41 3.62 -10.34
C ILE A 171 29.63 2.97 -11.71
N LYS A 172 30.31 1.81 -11.73
CA LYS A 172 30.63 1.02 -12.93
C LYS A 172 30.10 -0.41 -12.88
N SER A 173 29.67 -0.87 -11.72
CA SER A 173 29.14 -2.22 -11.55
C SER A 173 27.91 -2.23 -10.63
N ALA A 174 26.92 -3.06 -10.96
CA ALA A 174 25.70 -3.22 -10.20
C ALA A 174 25.42 -4.69 -9.87
N TYR A 175 24.93 -4.95 -8.67
CA TYR A 175 24.41 -6.25 -8.27
C TYR A 175 22.90 -6.13 -8.00
N ILE A 176 22.12 -7.13 -8.42
CA ILE A 176 20.66 -7.13 -8.24
C ILE A 176 20.28 -8.31 -7.36
N LEU A 177 19.57 -8.06 -6.25
CA LEU A 177 19.06 -9.10 -5.35
C LEU A 177 17.58 -8.86 -5.06
N ALA A 178 16.73 -9.85 -5.33
CA ALA A 178 15.31 -9.75 -5.05
C ALA A 178 14.70 -11.09 -4.60
N GLN A 179 13.50 -11.03 -4.05
CA GLN A 179 12.72 -12.19 -3.63
C GLN A 179 12.13 -12.92 -4.85
N ASP A 180 12.15 -14.27 -4.86
CA ASP A 180 11.69 -15.09 -5.99
C ASP A 180 10.14 -15.24 -6.03
N TYR A 181 9.47 -14.18 -6.52
CA TYR A 181 8.05 -14.18 -6.86
C TYR A 181 7.76 -13.10 -7.93
N SER A 182 6.50 -12.85 -8.30
CA SER A 182 6.17 -12.00 -9.45
C SER A 182 6.79 -10.60 -9.39
N TYR A 183 6.73 -9.94 -8.23
CA TYR A 183 7.36 -8.63 -8.00
C TYR A 183 8.89 -8.68 -8.15
N GLY A 184 9.58 -9.60 -7.45
CA GLY A 184 11.03 -9.64 -7.48
C GLY A 184 11.59 -9.96 -8.87
N ARG A 185 10.88 -10.79 -9.65
CA ARG A 185 11.21 -11.02 -11.06
C ARG A 185 11.01 -9.77 -11.90
N ALA A 186 9.90 -9.04 -11.70
CA ALA A 186 9.65 -7.77 -12.39
C ALA A 186 10.70 -6.71 -12.01
N PHE A 187 11.04 -6.59 -10.72
CA PHE A 187 12.10 -5.72 -10.22
C PHE A 187 13.43 -6.01 -10.92
N THR A 188 13.83 -7.28 -10.95
CA THR A 188 15.10 -7.72 -11.57
C THR A 188 15.10 -7.43 -13.07
N ALA A 189 13.99 -7.67 -13.77
CA ALA A 189 13.87 -7.41 -15.20
C ALA A 189 13.95 -5.91 -15.50
N ALA A 190 13.21 -5.09 -14.75
CA ALA A 190 13.22 -3.63 -14.91
C ALA A 190 14.60 -3.03 -14.62
N ALA A 191 15.27 -3.46 -13.52
CA ALA A 191 16.60 -3.00 -13.19
C ALA A 191 17.60 -3.32 -14.32
N LYS A 192 17.60 -4.55 -14.83
CA LYS A 192 18.47 -4.93 -15.95
C LYS A 192 18.24 -4.08 -17.19
N SER A 193 16.98 -4.01 -17.65
CA SER A 193 16.60 -3.30 -18.86
C SER A 193 16.94 -1.80 -18.77
N MET A 194 16.57 -1.15 -17.66
CA MET A 194 16.74 0.30 -17.52
C MET A 194 18.21 0.70 -17.22
N ILE A 195 18.99 -0.15 -16.56
CA ILE A 195 20.44 0.06 -16.42
C ILE A 195 21.11 -0.05 -17.81
N GLU A 196 20.79 -1.10 -18.57
CA GLU A 196 21.32 -1.29 -19.93
C GLU A 196 20.97 -0.13 -20.86
N GLU A 197 19.75 0.39 -20.78
CA GLU A 197 19.29 1.52 -21.59
C GLU A 197 19.94 2.85 -21.18
N LYS A 198 19.96 3.18 -19.88
CA LYS A 198 20.36 4.51 -19.40
C LYS A 198 21.84 4.62 -19.05
N ARG A 199 22.48 3.50 -18.70
CA ARG A 199 23.88 3.39 -18.26
C ARG A 199 24.54 2.12 -18.81
N PRO A 200 24.67 1.97 -20.14
CA PRO A 200 25.27 0.79 -20.79
C PRO A 200 26.74 0.58 -20.40
N ASP A 201 27.38 1.55 -19.77
CA ASP A 201 28.73 1.47 -19.21
C ASP A 201 28.77 0.72 -17.87
N ILE A 202 27.62 0.49 -17.19
CA ILE A 202 27.54 -0.24 -15.93
C ILE A 202 27.41 -1.73 -16.21
N LYS A 203 28.35 -2.50 -15.68
CA LYS A 203 28.32 -3.96 -15.76
C LYS A 203 27.41 -4.54 -14.65
N ILE A 204 26.42 -5.33 -15.00
CA ILE A 204 25.67 -6.13 -14.03
C ILE A 204 26.52 -7.35 -13.66
N VAL A 205 27.15 -7.31 -12.47
CA VAL A 205 28.09 -8.31 -11.98
C VAL A 205 27.43 -9.48 -11.26
N GLY A 206 26.12 -9.36 -10.98
CA GLY A 206 25.30 -10.43 -10.42
C GLY A 206 23.83 -10.05 -10.41
N ALA A 207 22.97 -11.06 -10.53
CA ALA A 207 21.52 -10.90 -10.40
C ALA A 207 20.94 -12.20 -9.87
N GLU A 208 20.46 -12.17 -8.63
CA GLU A 208 19.96 -13.36 -7.93
C GLU A 208 18.54 -13.14 -7.39
N LEU A 209 17.79 -14.23 -7.37
CA LEU A 209 16.51 -14.33 -6.68
C LEU A 209 16.65 -15.31 -5.51
N HIS A 210 16.04 -14.97 -4.38
CA HIS A 210 16.03 -15.85 -3.21
C HIS A 210 14.59 -16.17 -2.76
N PRO A 211 14.34 -17.31 -2.09
CA PRO A 211 13.01 -17.67 -1.60
C PRO A 211 12.51 -16.67 -0.58
N ILE A 212 11.33 -16.04 -0.87
CA ILE A 212 10.70 -15.03 -0.01
C ILE A 212 10.42 -15.56 1.40
N GLY A 213 10.90 -14.85 2.44
CA GLY A 213 10.68 -15.18 3.86
C GLY A 213 11.31 -16.48 4.34
N LYS A 214 12.18 -17.11 3.54
CA LYS A 214 12.81 -18.40 3.88
C LYS A 214 14.28 -18.26 4.26
N VAL A 215 14.97 -17.24 3.77
CA VAL A 215 16.37 -16.98 4.07
C VAL A 215 16.47 -16.45 5.51
N LYS A 216 17.28 -17.09 6.33
CA LYS A 216 17.51 -16.71 7.73
C LYS A 216 18.83 -15.95 7.93
N ASP A 217 19.75 -16.11 7.00
CA ASP A 217 21.05 -15.45 6.99
C ASP A 217 21.39 -14.99 5.57
N PHE A 218 21.52 -13.68 5.38
CA PHE A 218 21.90 -13.08 4.11
C PHE A 218 23.41 -12.91 3.93
N THR A 219 24.24 -13.30 4.90
CA THR A 219 25.71 -13.22 4.79
C THR A 219 26.25 -13.84 3.51
N PRO A 220 25.80 -15.03 3.06
CA PRO A 220 26.30 -15.60 1.80
C PRO A 220 25.99 -14.74 0.56
N TYR A 221 24.85 -14.04 0.53
CA TYR A 221 24.50 -13.13 -0.56
C TYR A 221 25.37 -11.88 -0.53
N VAL A 222 25.60 -11.29 0.65
CA VAL A 222 26.49 -10.14 0.82
C VAL A 222 27.93 -10.51 0.41
N GLN A 223 28.44 -11.67 0.79
CA GLN A 223 29.76 -12.14 0.39
C GLN A 223 29.91 -12.27 -1.13
N LYS A 224 28.86 -12.69 -1.84
CA LYS A 224 28.83 -12.70 -3.31
C LYS A 224 28.92 -11.30 -3.90
N MET A 225 28.17 -10.33 -3.35
CA MET A 225 28.20 -8.92 -3.77
C MET A 225 29.61 -8.35 -3.60
N MET A 226 30.25 -8.59 -2.45
CA MET A 226 31.62 -8.16 -2.15
C MET A 226 32.61 -8.82 -3.10
N SER A 227 32.52 -10.13 -3.33
CA SER A 227 33.39 -10.89 -4.24
C SER A 227 33.24 -10.43 -5.68
N ALA A 228 32.03 -10.06 -6.10
CA ALA A 228 31.75 -9.51 -7.41
C ALA A 228 32.20 -8.04 -7.56
N LYS A 229 32.63 -7.39 -6.47
CA LYS A 229 33.04 -5.97 -6.42
C LYS A 229 31.97 -5.05 -7.00
N ALA A 230 30.71 -5.23 -6.59
CA ALA A 230 29.64 -4.36 -6.98
C ALA A 230 29.82 -2.97 -6.36
N ASP A 231 29.65 -1.92 -7.17
CA ASP A 231 29.70 -0.53 -6.69
C ASP A 231 28.35 -0.07 -6.16
N VAL A 232 27.25 -0.74 -6.54
CA VAL A 232 25.89 -0.49 -6.08
C VAL A 232 25.07 -1.76 -6.05
N VAL A 233 24.16 -1.87 -5.08
CA VAL A 233 23.19 -2.97 -4.99
C VAL A 233 21.78 -2.45 -5.23
N PHE A 234 21.07 -3.03 -6.19
CA PHE A 234 19.63 -2.88 -6.32
C PHE A 234 18.96 -4.02 -5.59
N THR A 235 18.11 -3.71 -4.61
CA THR A 235 17.39 -4.75 -3.87
C THR A 235 15.89 -4.56 -3.88
N GLY A 236 15.18 -5.63 -4.30
CA GLY A 236 13.73 -5.74 -4.20
C GLY A 236 13.25 -6.31 -2.87
N ASN A 237 14.12 -6.44 -1.88
CA ASN A 237 13.73 -6.97 -0.58
C ASN A 237 12.84 -5.98 0.20
N TRP A 238 11.92 -6.52 0.98
CA TRP A 238 11.05 -5.79 1.89
C TRP A 238 10.74 -6.63 3.14
N GLY A 239 10.22 -5.99 4.19
CA GLY A 239 9.90 -6.64 5.46
C GLY A 239 11.11 -7.36 6.05
N THR A 240 10.92 -8.53 6.64
CA THR A 240 11.97 -9.29 7.31
C THR A 240 13.17 -9.58 6.41
N ASP A 241 12.98 -9.83 5.11
CA ASP A 241 14.09 -10.11 4.20
C ASP A 241 14.98 -8.86 4.00
N MET A 242 14.39 -7.65 3.99
CA MET A 242 15.16 -6.40 3.95
C MET A 242 15.93 -6.18 5.25
N THR A 243 15.28 -6.35 6.40
CA THR A 243 15.90 -6.24 7.72
C THR A 243 17.10 -7.17 7.87
N LEU A 244 16.96 -8.43 7.45
CA LEU A 244 18.06 -9.41 7.51
C LEU A 244 19.18 -9.10 6.51
N LEU A 245 18.85 -8.56 5.33
CA LEU A 245 19.87 -8.18 4.35
C LEU A 245 20.73 -7.02 4.86
N VAL A 246 20.12 -5.93 5.36
CA VAL A 246 20.90 -4.79 5.86
C VAL A 246 21.70 -5.14 7.12
N LYS A 247 21.17 -6.02 7.97
CA LYS A 247 21.91 -6.54 9.12
C LYS A 247 23.15 -7.34 8.68
N ALA A 248 23.02 -8.18 7.67
CA ALA A 248 24.15 -8.95 7.12
C ALA A 248 25.17 -8.03 6.43
N ALA A 249 24.73 -7.00 5.70
CA ALA A 249 25.60 -6.01 5.08
C ALA A 249 26.43 -5.26 6.13
N ASN A 250 25.80 -4.79 7.20
CA ASN A 250 26.47 -4.12 8.30
C ASN A 250 27.50 -5.04 8.98
N ALA A 251 27.12 -6.27 9.32
CA ALA A 251 27.99 -7.24 9.97
C ALA A 251 29.19 -7.63 9.08
N SER A 252 29.04 -7.58 7.76
CA SER A 252 30.09 -7.87 6.78
C SER A 252 30.96 -6.67 6.42
N GLY A 253 30.64 -5.47 6.91
CA GLY A 253 31.34 -4.24 6.53
C GLY A 253 31.14 -3.86 5.05
N HIS A 254 30.00 -4.20 4.45
CA HIS A 254 29.68 -3.88 3.06
C HIS A 254 29.13 -2.46 2.94
N THR A 255 29.93 -1.53 2.41
CA THR A 255 29.72 -0.09 2.46
C THR A 255 29.39 0.54 1.10
N VAL A 256 28.75 -0.20 0.19
CA VAL A 256 28.28 0.34 -1.09
C VAL A 256 26.83 0.82 -0.97
N PRO A 257 26.37 1.73 -1.86
CA PRO A 257 24.98 2.14 -1.89
C PRO A 257 24.00 0.97 -2.16
N TYR A 258 22.89 0.95 -1.41
CA TYR A 258 21.76 0.06 -1.62
C TYR A 258 20.56 0.88 -2.11
N LEU A 259 20.05 0.57 -3.29
CA LEU A 259 18.87 1.20 -3.88
C LEU A 259 17.67 0.26 -3.71
N THR A 260 16.61 0.74 -3.04
CA THR A 260 15.45 -0.08 -2.72
C THR A 260 14.14 0.70 -2.85
N PHE A 261 13.00 0.01 -2.78
CA PHE A 261 11.69 0.64 -2.67
C PHE A 261 11.20 0.68 -1.22
N TYR A 262 11.72 -0.17 -0.33
CA TYR A 262 11.14 -0.43 0.99
C TYR A 262 12.19 -0.52 2.09
N GLY A 263 12.98 0.55 2.24
CA GLY A 263 13.99 0.67 3.29
C GLY A 263 13.52 1.38 4.56
N GLY A 264 12.36 2.03 4.53
CA GLY A 264 11.97 3.06 5.50
C GLY A 264 11.21 2.58 6.73
N GLY A 265 11.07 1.30 6.99
CA GLY A 265 10.32 0.88 8.15
C GLY A 265 10.40 -0.61 8.47
N LEU A 266 9.62 -1.05 9.48
CA LEU A 266 9.38 -2.45 9.84
C LEU A 266 10.63 -3.21 10.26
N GLY A 267 11.51 -2.53 11.03
CA GLY A 267 12.75 -3.05 11.58
C GLY A 267 13.96 -2.88 10.67
N ALA A 268 13.79 -2.40 9.44
CA ALA A 268 14.93 -2.16 8.55
C ALA A 268 15.78 -0.96 9.00
N PRO A 269 15.22 0.22 9.35
CA PRO A 269 16.00 1.34 9.92
C PRO A 269 16.77 0.97 11.19
N THR A 270 16.15 0.26 12.12
CA THR A 270 16.81 -0.27 13.33
C THR A 270 18.00 -1.17 12.98
N ALA A 271 17.83 -2.04 11.96
CA ALA A 271 18.90 -2.94 11.51
C ALA A 271 20.01 -2.22 10.72
N MET A 272 19.70 -1.11 10.08
CA MET A 272 20.64 -0.24 9.36
C MET A 272 21.65 0.42 10.31
N GLY A 273 21.13 1.09 11.35
CA GLY A 273 21.96 1.85 12.29
C GLY A 273 22.89 2.85 11.61
N GLN A 274 23.90 3.34 12.34
CA GLN A 274 24.83 4.36 11.87
C GLN A 274 25.62 3.91 10.61
N SER A 275 25.95 2.64 10.49
CA SER A 275 26.78 2.11 9.38
C SER A 275 26.10 2.21 8.01
N ALA A 276 24.78 2.38 7.96
CA ALA A 276 24.04 2.52 6.70
C ALA A 276 23.74 3.99 6.33
N VAL A 277 24.13 4.95 7.19
CA VAL A 277 23.96 6.39 6.92
C VAL A 277 24.67 6.77 5.62
N GLY A 278 23.94 7.41 4.69
CA GLY A 278 24.45 7.76 3.36
C GLY A 278 24.44 6.61 2.33
N LEU A 279 24.24 5.36 2.76
CA LEU A 279 24.34 4.20 1.88
C LEU A 279 22.98 3.67 1.40
N VAL A 280 21.93 3.74 2.21
CA VAL A 280 20.62 3.21 1.79
C VAL A 280 19.75 4.33 1.23
N LYS A 281 19.34 4.15 -0.02
CA LYS A 281 18.41 5.04 -0.73
C LYS A 281 17.13 4.29 -1.06
N GLN A 282 16.00 4.95 -0.79
CA GLN A 282 14.69 4.42 -1.17
C GLN A 282 13.97 5.35 -2.14
N ILE A 283 12.99 4.82 -2.86
CA ILE A 283 12.03 5.60 -3.64
C ILE A 283 10.62 5.26 -3.18
N THR A 284 9.93 6.25 -2.60
CA THR A 284 8.60 6.11 -2.00
C THR A 284 7.72 7.32 -2.34
N GLU A 285 6.42 7.20 -2.13
CA GLU A 285 5.46 8.30 -2.23
C GLU A 285 5.50 9.23 -1.02
N PHE A 286 6.06 8.77 0.11
CA PHE A 286 6.09 9.51 1.36
C PHE A 286 7.27 9.08 2.23
N HIS A 287 7.79 9.98 3.03
CA HIS A 287 8.56 9.76 4.26
C HIS A 287 8.42 10.98 5.17
N GLU A 288 8.63 10.84 6.47
CA GLU A 288 8.26 11.85 7.46
C GLU A 288 9.05 13.17 7.40
N ASN A 289 10.13 13.22 6.63
CA ASN A 289 10.94 14.42 6.44
C ASN A 289 10.70 15.09 5.07
N ILE A 290 9.58 14.80 4.38
CA ILE A 290 9.15 15.61 3.24
C ILE A 290 8.57 16.94 3.73
N GLU A 291 8.50 17.91 2.84
CA GLU A 291 7.75 19.14 3.11
C GLU A 291 6.25 18.80 3.12
N ALA A 292 5.63 18.89 4.29
CA ALA A 292 4.21 18.58 4.49
C ALA A 292 3.55 19.62 5.39
N SER A 293 2.21 19.71 5.36
CA SER A 293 1.45 20.64 6.18
C SER A 293 1.51 20.29 7.67
N GLU A 294 1.32 21.30 8.54
CA GLU A 294 1.20 21.07 10.00
C GLU A 294 0.09 20.04 10.32
N LYS A 295 -1.03 20.09 9.58
CA LYS A 295 -2.14 19.12 9.74
C LYS A 295 -1.67 17.69 9.46
N GLN A 296 -0.86 17.49 8.41
CA GLN A 296 -0.32 16.18 8.08
C GLN A 296 0.63 15.69 9.17
N MET A 297 1.52 16.56 9.66
CA MET A 297 2.46 16.17 10.70
C MET A 297 1.75 15.88 12.03
N ALA A 298 0.66 16.61 12.35
CA ALA A 298 -0.17 16.30 13.51
C ALA A 298 -0.86 14.91 13.39
N ARG A 299 -1.27 14.52 12.19
CA ARG A 299 -1.78 13.14 11.93
C ARG A 299 -0.71 12.10 12.17
N VAL A 300 0.51 12.32 11.66
CA VAL A 300 1.65 11.42 11.87
C VAL A 300 1.88 11.23 13.36
N ASP A 301 2.00 12.32 14.12
CA ASP A 301 2.23 12.30 15.58
C ASP A 301 1.12 11.53 16.32
N ASP A 302 -0.14 11.77 15.96
CA ASP A 302 -1.28 11.12 16.62
C ASP A 302 -1.35 9.62 16.28
N PHE A 303 -1.10 9.26 15.00
CA PHE A 303 -1.02 7.87 14.58
C PHE A 303 0.07 7.10 15.33
N GLU A 304 1.29 7.66 15.41
CA GLU A 304 2.44 7.03 16.08
C GLU A 304 2.17 6.83 17.55
N LYS A 305 1.64 7.85 18.22
CA LYS A 305 1.24 7.79 19.62
C LYS A 305 0.17 6.74 19.88
N THR A 306 -0.86 6.68 19.03
CA THR A 306 -2.00 5.78 19.18
C THR A 306 -1.61 4.33 18.92
N ASN A 307 -0.80 4.07 17.91
CA ASN A 307 -0.47 2.72 17.44
C ASN A 307 0.88 2.20 17.94
N SER A 308 1.72 3.03 18.58
CA SER A 308 3.11 2.71 18.94
C SER A 308 3.87 2.13 17.73
N LEU A 309 3.73 2.79 16.59
CA LEU A 309 4.25 2.39 15.30
C LEU A 309 4.47 3.63 14.44
N ASP A 310 5.59 3.74 13.74
CA ASP A 310 5.86 4.81 12.81
C ASP A 310 4.84 4.86 11.66
N TYR A 311 4.61 6.05 11.13
CA TYR A 311 3.68 6.30 10.06
C TYR A 311 4.26 5.87 8.70
N TYR A 312 3.98 4.64 8.31
CA TYR A 312 4.64 4.00 7.16
C TYR A 312 3.86 4.03 5.84
N TYR A 313 2.50 4.02 5.90
CA TYR A 313 1.66 3.84 4.71
C TYR A 313 0.74 5.04 4.43
N GLU A 314 1.30 6.19 4.03
CA GLU A 314 0.49 7.36 3.61
C GLU A 314 -0.51 7.01 2.50
N ARG A 315 -0.16 6.13 1.58
CA ARG A 315 -1.02 5.67 0.49
C ARG A 315 -2.30 4.97 0.95
N VAL A 316 -2.37 4.50 2.19
CA VAL A 316 -3.62 3.96 2.77
C VAL A 316 -4.61 5.10 3.02
N PHE A 317 -4.13 6.25 3.50
CA PHE A 317 -4.99 7.43 3.71
C PHE A 317 -5.46 8.01 2.37
N THR A 318 -4.58 8.09 1.38
CA THR A 318 -4.95 8.48 0.02
C THR A 318 -6.04 7.56 -0.54
N LEU A 319 -5.87 6.23 -0.41
CA LEU A 319 -6.86 5.23 -0.82
C LEU A 319 -8.20 5.43 -0.11
N MET A 320 -8.18 5.50 1.22
CA MET A 320 -9.41 5.58 2.03
C MET A 320 -10.15 6.89 1.77
N ASN A 321 -9.45 8.01 1.64
CA ASN A 321 -10.07 9.30 1.34
C ASN A 321 -10.60 9.39 -0.11
N MET A 322 -9.93 8.78 -1.09
CA MET A 322 -10.45 8.70 -2.46
C MET A 322 -11.69 7.80 -2.53
N LEU A 323 -11.70 6.68 -1.81
CA LEU A 323 -12.87 5.81 -1.70
C LEU A 323 -14.04 6.53 -1.03
N ASP A 324 -13.79 7.26 0.07
CA ASP A 324 -14.76 8.08 0.77
C ASP A 324 -15.42 9.08 -0.17
N LYS A 325 -14.63 9.87 -0.90
CA LYS A 325 -15.15 10.80 -1.92
C LYS A 325 -16.00 10.12 -3.00
N ALA A 326 -15.57 8.93 -3.45
CA ALA A 326 -16.32 8.20 -4.47
C ALA A 326 -17.68 7.70 -3.94
N VAL A 327 -17.71 7.17 -2.72
CA VAL A 327 -18.96 6.74 -2.06
C VAL A 327 -19.87 7.93 -1.77
N ASP A 328 -19.32 9.04 -1.30
CA ASP A 328 -20.08 10.28 -1.06
C ASP A 328 -20.73 10.79 -2.35
N ALA A 329 -19.99 10.81 -3.46
CA ALA A 329 -20.51 11.25 -4.76
C ALA A 329 -21.64 10.35 -5.30
N VAL A 330 -21.52 9.04 -5.07
CA VAL A 330 -22.54 8.05 -5.46
C VAL A 330 -23.73 8.04 -4.50
N GLY A 331 -23.53 8.37 -3.22
CA GLY A 331 -24.52 8.30 -2.15
C GLY A 331 -24.93 6.86 -1.77
N SER A 332 -24.11 5.87 -2.12
CA SER A 332 -24.35 4.44 -1.83
C SER A 332 -23.07 3.61 -2.03
N VAL A 333 -23.11 2.34 -1.59
CA VAL A 333 -22.06 1.33 -1.81
C VAL A 333 -22.23 0.54 -3.11
N ASP A 334 -22.88 1.11 -4.13
CA ASP A 334 -22.99 0.53 -5.47
C ASP A 334 -21.60 0.44 -6.11
N VAL A 335 -20.98 -0.73 -6.04
CA VAL A 335 -19.58 -0.95 -6.44
C VAL A 335 -19.27 -0.54 -7.88
N PRO A 336 -20.11 -0.85 -8.89
CA PRO A 336 -19.94 -0.35 -10.26
C PRO A 336 -19.87 1.18 -10.34
N LYS A 337 -20.73 1.90 -9.63
CA LYS A 337 -20.74 3.36 -9.63
C LYS A 337 -19.55 3.93 -8.88
N VAL A 338 -19.20 3.38 -7.71
CA VAL A 338 -18.00 3.77 -6.96
C VAL A 338 -16.73 3.58 -7.80
N ALA A 339 -16.61 2.47 -8.53
CA ALA A 339 -15.50 2.25 -9.45
C ALA A 339 -15.46 3.28 -10.59
N ALA A 340 -16.61 3.66 -11.13
CA ALA A 340 -16.69 4.69 -12.17
C ALA A 340 -16.29 6.10 -11.63
N GLU A 341 -16.63 6.43 -10.38
CA GLU A 341 -16.20 7.69 -9.74
C GLU A 341 -14.71 7.71 -9.42
N LEU A 342 -14.11 6.56 -9.08
CA LEU A 342 -12.66 6.46 -8.86
C LEU A 342 -11.87 6.58 -10.18
N GLU A 343 -12.44 6.18 -11.32
CA GLU A 343 -11.77 6.21 -12.61
C GLU A 343 -11.56 7.66 -13.09
N GLY A 344 -10.30 8.08 -13.21
CA GLY A 344 -9.94 9.45 -13.58
C GLY A 344 -10.02 10.47 -12.43
N MET A 345 -10.34 10.05 -11.21
CA MET A 345 -10.42 10.94 -10.05
C MET A 345 -9.08 11.61 -9.76
N THR A 346 -9.10 12.92 -9.55
CA THR A 346 -8.00 13.68 -8.95
C THR A 346 -8.26 13.93 -7.47
N TYR A 347 -7.19 13.92 -6.68
CA TYR A 347 -7.27 14.14 -5.24
C TYR A 347 -6.06 14.93 -4.74
N GLU A 348 -6.30 15.97 -3.92
CA GLU A 348 -5.26 16.73 -3.26
C GLU A 348 -4.78 15.99 -2.00
N THR A 349 -3.55 15.53 -2.03
CA THR A 349 -2.88 14.95 -0.86
C THR A 349 -2.03 16.02 -0.15
N PRO A 350 -1.58 15.76 1.07
CA PRO A 350 -0.65 16.66 1.76
C PRO A 350 0.70 16.88 1.04
N TYR A 351 1.02 16.05 0.06
CA TYR A 351 2.28 16.07 -0.70
C TYR A 351 2.08 16.37 -2.22
N GLY A 352 0.88 16.81 -2.59
CA GLY A 352 0.54 17.23 -3.94
C GLY A 352 -0.65 16.49 -4.54
N GLU A 353 -1.06 16.93 -5.73
CA GLU A 353 -2.17 16.32 -6.46
C GLU A 353 -1.79 14.92 -6.95
N VAL A 354 -2.73 13.99 -6.82
CA VAL A 354 -2.65 12.63 -7.37
C VAL A 354 -3.85 12.38 -8.29
N THR A 355 -3.65 11.50 -9.28
CA THR A 355 -4.70 11.17 -10.26
C THR A 355 -4.79 9.67 -10.47
N MET A 356 -5.97 9.09 -10.32
CA MET A 356 -6.24 7.71 -10.70
C MET A 356 -6.38 7.62 -12.21
N ARG A 357 -5.37 7.14 -12.92
CA ARG A 357 -5.38 7.09 -14.39
C ARG A 357 -6.50 6.19 -14.90
N ALA A 358 -7.36 6.73 -15.77
CA ALA A 358 -8.56 6.04 -16.25
C ALA A 358 -8.24 4.81 -17.13
N ASP A 359 -7.10 4.79 -17.81
CA ASP A 359 -6.76 3.73 -18.75
C ASP A 359 -6.44 2.39 -18.09
N ASP A 360 -5.94 2.40 -16.84
CA ASP A 360 -5.44 1.20 -16.18
C ASP A 360 -5.61 1.16 -14.66
N HIS A 361 -6.24 2.19 -14.08
CA HIS A 361 -6.45 2.35 -12.63
C HIS A 361 -5.14 2.34 -11.81
N GLN A 362 -4.10 2.95 -12.36
CA GLN A 362 -2.86 3.25 -11.65
C GLN A 362 -2.90 4.67 -11.09
N LEU A 363 -2.67 4.81 -9.78
CA LEU A 363 -2.51 6.14 -9.19
C LEU A 363 -1.20 6.78 -9.66
N MET A 364 -1.31 7.95 -10.26
CA MET A 364 -0.21 8.84 -10.60
C MET A 364 0.04 9.76 -9.42
N GLN A 365 1.27 9.75 -8.89
CA GLN A 365 1.60 10.44 -7.64
C GLN A 365 3.06 10.88 -7.64
N PRO A 366 3.44 11.92 -6.87
CA PRO A 366 4.83 12.27 -6.65
C PRO A 366 5.59 11.11 -6.01
N LEU A 367 6.90 11.02 -6.31
CA LEU A 367 7.80 10.08 -5.67
C LEU A 367 9.03 10.82 -5.14
N TYR A 368 9.57 10.33 -4.05
CA TYR A 368 10.76 10.87 -3.40
C TYR A 368 11.87 9.84 -3.40
N ILE A 369 13.03 10.19 -3.96
CA ILE A 369 14.26 9.47 -3.69
C ILE A 369 14.85 10.10 -2.44
N SER A 370 15.06 9.28 -1.41
CA SER A 370 15.55 9.73 -0.11
C SER A 370 16.66 8.81 0.40
N THR A 371 17.60 9.43 1.14
CA THR A 371 18.76 8.72 1.72
C THR A 371 18.58 8.58 3.22
N PHE A 372 18.86 7.41 3.76
CA PHE A 372 18.97 7.18 5.19
C PHE A 372 20.10 8.03 5.78
N SER A 373 19.77 8.93 6.72
CA SER A 373 20.60 10.07 7.12
C SER A 373 20.51 10.31 8.62
N GLU A 374 21.54 10.95 9.16
CA GLU A 374 21.53 11.59 10.48
C GLU A 374 21.08 13.05 10.36
N GLY A 375 20.76 13.69 11.51
CA GLY A 375 20.41 15.10 11.55
C GLY A 375 19.10 15.43 10.86
N VAL A 376 18.16 14.51 10.82
CA VAL A 376 16.78 14.66 10.32
C VAL A 376 15.88 15.25 11.41
N ALA A 377 14.80 15.91 11.02
CA ALA A 377 13.83 16.45 11.97
C ALA A 377 13.01 15.34 12.66
N ARG A 378 12.73 14.26 11.92
CA ARG A 378 12.00 13.08 12.40
C ARG A 378 12.83 11.83 12.10
N ASP A 379 13.12 11.08 13.14
CA ASP A 379 13.79 9.80 13.02
C ASP A 379 12.78 8.66 12.86
N VAL A 380 13.25 7.54 12.36
CA VAL A 380 12.42 6.33 12.14
C VAL A 380 12.79 5.30 13.20
N GLU A 381 11.79 4.67 13.80
CA GLU A 381 11.94 3.61 14.82
C GLU A 381 12.77 4.03 16.05
N ASN A 382 12.74 5.31 16.41
CA ASN A 382 13.51 5.89 17.53
C ASN A 382 15.03 5.62 17.41
N THR A 383 15.55 5.61 16.21
CA THR A 383 16.97 5.29 15.93
C THR A 383 17.89 6.50 15.98
N GLY A 384 17.34 7.72 15.94
CA GLY A 384 18.09 8.97 15.73
C GLY A 384 18.43 9.20 14.25
N TYR A 385 17.99 8.32 13.35
CA TYR A 385 18.18 8.38 11.90
C TYR A 385 16.85 8.36 11.17
N GLY A 386 16.80 8.93 9.98
CA GLY A 386 15.60 8.93 9.15
C GLY A 386 15.96 9.13 7.69
N PHE A 387 14.96 9.34 6.85
CA PHE A 387 15.18 9.58 5.43
C PHE A 387 15.13 11.06 5.11
N LYS A 388 16.11 11.53 4.33
CA LYS A 388 16.20 12.91 3.82
C LYS A 388 16.01 12.88 2.31
N THR A 389 15.12 13.73 1.79
CA THR A 389 14.87 13.84 0.35
C THR A 389 16.12 14.29 -0.40
N ASP A 390 16.52 13.51 -1.39
CA ASP A 390 17.52 13.89 -2.39
C ASP A 390 16.85 14.49 -3.62
N ILE A 391 15.77 13.84 -4.10
CA ILE A 391 15.07 14.22 -5.33
C ILE A 391 13.55 14.04 -5.12
N THR A 392 12.80 15.05 -5.51
CA THR A 392 11.34 14.98 -5.69
C THR A 392 11.03 14.77 -7.16
N ILE A 393 10.30 13.73 -7.48
CA ILE A 393 9.83 13.40 -8.83
C ILE A 393 8.35 13.77 -8.89
N PRO A 394 7.94 14.80 -9.64
CA PRO A 394 6.52 15.18 -9.71
C PRO A 394 5.68 14.09 -10.37
N ALA A 395 4.38 14.01 -10.04
CA ALA A 395 3.47 12.97 -10.52
C ALA A 395 3.51 12.78 -12.05
N ALA A 396 3.53 13.85 -12.81
CA ALA A 396 3.60 13.80 -14.29
C ALA A 396 4.90 13.14 -14.82
N ALA A 397 5.99 13.20 -14.04
CA ALA A 397 7.27 12.59 -14.42
C ALA A 397 7.38 11.12 -14.00
N THR A 398 6.42 10.61 -13.22
CA THR A 398 6.35 9.18 -12.85
C THR A 398 5.56 8.35 -13.86
N GLU A 399 4.96 8.99 -14.85
CA GLU A 399 4.13 8.33 -15.85
C GLU A 399 4.97 7.35 -16.70
N THR A 400 4.42 6.13 -16.83
CA THR A 400 4.93 5.10 -17.74
C THR A 400 3.82 4.67 -18.69
N PRO A 401 4.14 4.30 -19.94
CA PRO A 401 3.15 3.79 -20.88
C PRO A 401 2.42 2.57 -20.32
N THR A 402 1.10 2.48 -20.57
CA THR A 402 0.31 1.30 -20.24
C THR A 402 -0.06 0.50 -21.47
N THR A 403 -0.08 -0.82 -21.33
CA THR A 403 -0.57 -1.76 -22.33
C THR A 403 -1.95 -2.31 -21.97
N CYS A 404 -2.60 -1.72 -20.97
CA CYS A 404 -3.90 -2.12 -20.49
C CYS A 404 -4.98 -2.02 -21.59
N ARG A 405 -5.83 -3.01 -21.65
CA ARG A 405 -7.04 -3.06 -22.50
C ARG A 405 -8.18 -3.64 -21.69
N MET A 406 -8.45 -3.05 -20.53
CA MET A 406 -9.51 -3.53 -19.67
C MET A 406 -10.89 -3.32 -20.32
N ARG A 407 -11.79 -4.25 -20.01
CA ARG A 407 -13.21 -4.16 -20.40
C ARG A 407 -13.98 -3.56 -19.23
N ARG A 408 -14.69 -2.48 -19.50
CA ARG A 408 -15.63 -1.88 -18.55
C ARG A 408 -16.93 -2.68 -18.54
N PRO A 409 -17.63 -2.77 -17.39
CA PRO A 409 -18.98 -3.33 -17.33
C PRO A 409 -19.89 -2.49 -18.25
N SER A 410 -20.84 -3.17 -18.89
CA SER A 410 -21.85 -2.55 -19.78
C SER A 410 -23.01 -2.01 -18.96
#